data_ad9a5ffc761d7408e93376ae6441cb73
#
_entry.id   ad9a5ffc761d7408e93376ae6441cb73
#
_cell.length_a   1.000
_cell.length_b   1.000
_cell.length_c   1.000
_cell.angle_alpha   90.00
_cell.angle_beta   90.00
_cell.angle_gamma   90.00
#
_symmetry.space_group_name_H-M   'P 1'
#
loop_
_entity.id
_entity.type
_entity.pdbx_description
1 polymer ?
#
loop_
_entity_poly.entity_id
_entity_poly.type
_entity_poly.pdbx_seq_one_letter_code
_entity_poly.pdbx_strand_id
1 'polypeptide(L)' 'MTYKESLKPWAVARLLPNGKWEIIGRYHSRSDADGHLQLLRQRVPSQEFSVVFDVLKNPNNRF' A
#
# COMPACT_ATOMS: atom_id res chain seq x y z
N MET A 1 8.81 -15.04 8.82
CA MET A 1 8.86 -14.79 8.32
C MET A 1 8.94 -14.65 7.60
N THR A 2 8.59 -13.80 7.45
CA THR A 2 9.11 -14.43 6.73
C THR A 2 9.49 -13.76 5.52
N TYR A 3 10.32 -14.36 4.82
CA TYR A 3 10.85 -13.84 3.64
C TYR A 3 9.74 -13.47 2.69
N LYS A 4 8.73 -14.26 2.56
CA LYS A 4 7.69 -14.00 1.68
C LYS A 4 6.94 -12.79 2.02
N GLU A 5 6.75 -12.49 3.22
CA GLU A 5 6.05 -11.33 3.59
C GLU A 5 6.80 -10.09 3.27
N SER A 6 8.10 -10.15 3.27
CA SER A 6 8.85 -8.98 2.98
C SER A 6 8.86 -8.71 1.48
N LEU A 7 8.25 -9.58 0.67
CA LEU A 7 8.19 -9.35 -0.75
C LEU A 7 6.85 -8.83 -1.19
N LYS A 8 6.21 -8.00 -0.41
CA LYS A 8 4.98 -7.39 -0.81
C LYS A 8 5.23 -5.90 -1.03
N PRO A 9 5.79 -5.54 -2.16
CA PRO A 9 6.18 -4.15 -2.39
C PRO A 9 5.05 -3.22 -2.80
N TRP A 10 3.92 -3.77 -3.19
CA TRP A 10 2.82 -2.92 -3.61
C TRP A 10 1.93 -2.62 -2.40
N ALA A 11 1.59 -1.38 -2.23
CA ALA A 11 0.80 -0.99 -1.07
C ALA A 11 -0.32 -0.08 -1.48
N VAL A 12 -1.40 -0.11 -0.72
CA VAL A 12 -2.49 0.82 -0.91
C VAL A 12 -2.42 1.79 0.25
N ALA A 13 -2.43 3.06 -0.05
CA ALA A 13 -2.34 4.10 0.96
C ALA A 13 -3.58 4.96 0.95
N ARG A 14 -3.90 5.53 2.09
CA ARG A 14 -5.05 6.38 2.25
C ARG A 14 -4.57 7.76 2.69
N LEU A 15 -5.15 8.80 2.12
CA LEU A 15 -4.76 10.15 2.50
C LEU A 15 -5.53 10.55 3.75
N LEU A 16 -4.82 10.94 4.76
CA LEU A 16 -5.41 11.34 6.02
C LEU A 16 -5.73 12.84 5.99
N PRO A 17 -6.62 13.30 6.87
CA PRO A 17 -6.97 14.71 6.88
C PRO A 17 -5.80 15.65 7.09
N ASN A 18 -4.76 15.18 7.76
CA ASN A 18 -3.61 16.04 8.01
C ASN A 18 -2.67 16.07 6.82
N GLY A 19 -3.03 15.48 5.69
CA GLY A 19 -2.19 15.51 4.51
C GLY A 19 -1.17 14.41 4.43
N LYS A 20 -1.15 13.51 5.40
CA LYS A 20 -0.20 12.40 5.36
C LYS A 20 -0.86 11.17 4.82
N TRP A 21 -0.04 10.27 4.28
CA TRP A 21 -0.54 9.03 3.72
C TRP A 21 -0.30 7.88 4.69
N GLU A 22 -1.27 7.02 4.80
CA GLU A 22 -1.17 5.88 5.69
C GLU A 22 -1.29 4.63 4.88
N ILE A 23 -0.38 3.68 5.04
CA ILE A 23 -0.44 2.41 4.34
C ILE A 23 -1.47 1.55 5.03
N ILE A 24 -2.46 1.10 4.27
CA ILE A 24 -3.50 0.28 4.85
C ILE A 24 -3.49 -1.16 4.37
N GLY A 25 -2.64 -1.50 3.44
CA GLY A 25 -2.53 -2.88 3.01
C GLY A 25 -1.33 -3.07 2.12
N ARG A 26 -0.79 -4.29 2.08
CA ARG A 26 0.33 -4.59 1.22
C ARG A 26 0.00 -5.81 0.42
N TYR A 27 0.52 -5.86 -0.80
CA TYR A 27 0.17 -6.90 -1.75
C TYR A 27 1.40 -7.34 -2.53
N HIS A 28 1.35 -8.56 -3.05
CA HIS A 28 2.46 -9.10 -3.81
C HIS A 28 2.51 -8.51 -5.21
N SER A 29 1.39 -8.18 -5.79
CA SER A 29 1.38 -7.70 -7.15
C SER A 29 0.57 -6.43 -7.26
N ARG A 30 0.81 -5.71 -8.34
CA ARG A 30 0.09 -4.50 -8.57
C ARG A 30 -1.38 -4.78 -8.85
N SER A 31 -1.66 -5.89 -9.53
CA SER A 31 -3.03 -6.23 -9.84
C SER A 31 -3.85 -6.42 -8.58
N ASP A 32 -3.26 -7.07 -7.58
CA ASP A 32 -3.96 -7.28 -6.33
C ASP A 32 -4.20 -5.95 -5.64
N ALA A 33 -3.21 -5.09 -5.64
CA ALA A 33 -3.34 -3.78 -5.00
C ALA A 33 -4.40 -2.95 -5.72
N ASP A 34 -4.40 -2.97 -7.05
CA ASP A 34 -5.37 -2.21 -7.81
C ASP A 34 -6.78 -2.71 -7.58
N GLY A 35 -6.95 -4.02 -7.47
CA GLY A 35 -8.26 -4.58 -7.20
C GLY A 35 -8.81 -4.09 -5.89
N HIS A 36 -7.97 -4.06 -4.87
CA HIS A 36 -8.39 -3.60 -3.58
C HIS A 36 -8.66 -2.09 -3.61
N LEU A 37 -7.83 -1.36 -4.35
CA LEU A 37 -8.00 0.07 -4.46
C LEU A 37 -9.36 0.40 -5.06
N GLN A 38 -9.75 -0.31 -6.11
CA GLN A 38 -11.03 -0.04 -6.73
C GLN A 38 -12.17 -0.34 -5.79
N LEU A 39 -12.05 -1.40 -5.03
CA LEU A 39 -13.07 -1.75 -4.08
C LEU A 39 -13.19 -0.65 -3.03
N LEU A 40 -12.08 -0.14 -2.55
CA LEU A 40 -12.08 0.91 -1.55
C LEU A 40 -12.70 2.19 -2.10
N ARG A 41 -12.40 2.50 -3.33
CA ARG A 41 -12.96 3.70 -3.93
C ARG A 41 -14.47 3.60 -4.06
N GLN A 42 -14.97 2.41 -4.28
CA GLN A 42 -16.39 2.23 -4.37
C GLN A 42 -17.04 2.32 -3.01
N ARG A 43 -16.40 1.79 -2.01
CA ARG A 43 -16.99 1.79 -0.70
C ARG A 43 -16.85 3.08 0.06
N VAL A 44 -15.77 3.78 -0.16
CA VAL A 44 -15.51 5.02 0.58
C VAL A 44 -15.10 6.09 -0.40
N PRO A 45 -16.02 6.56 -1.23
CA PRO A 45 -15.67 7.51 -2.29
C PRO A 45 -15.19 8.88 -1.78
N SER A 46 -15.44 9.17 -0.54
CA SER A 46 -14.99 10.46 -0.03
C SER A 46 -13.55 10.44 0.42
N GLN A 47 -12.90 9.27 0.41
CA GLN A 47 -11.52 9.21 0.82
C GLN A 47 -10.64 9.04 -0.39
N GLU A 48 -9.42 9.48 -0.29
CA GLU A 48 -8.50 9.33 -1.39
C GLU A 48 -7.57 8.18 -1.13
N PHE A 49 -7.42 7.29 -2.10
CA PHE A 49 -6.56 6.13 -1.98
C PHE A 49 -5.60 6.10 -3.16
N SER A 50 -4.47 5.47 -2.99
CA SER A 50 -3.49 5.38 -4.06
C SER A 50 -2.69 4.09 -3.92
N VAL A 51 -2.25 3.53 -5.03
CA VAL A 51 -1.38 2.37 -5.01
C VAL A 51 0.04 2.90 -5.15
N VAL A 52 0.92 2.48 -4.27
CA VAL A 52 2.30 2.91 -4.32
C VAL A 52 3.23 1.73 -4.29
N PHE A 53 4.40 1.88 -4.87
CA PHE A 53 5.39 0.82 -4.86
C PHE A 53 6.31 1.15 -3.70
N ASP A 54 6.20 0.38 -2.65
CA ASP A 54 6.94 0.67 -1.44
C ASP A 54 7.84 -0.48 -1.08
N VAL A 55 9.03 -0.44 -1.55
CA VAL A 55 9.96 -1.47 -1.25
C VAL A 55 10.31 -1.29 0.13
N LEU A 56 10.22 -2.29 0.92
CA LEU A 56 10.46 -2.23 2.23
C LEU A 56 11.65 -1.63 2.54
N LYS A 57 11.75 -0.62 3.11
CA LYS A 57 12.85 -0.06 3.46
C LYS A 57 13.44 -0.69 4.41
N ASN A 58 14.20 -1.36 4.33
CA ASN A 58 14.87 -2.04 5.20
C ASN A 58 15.89 -1.23 5.59
N PRO A 59 15.91 -0.77 6.59
CA PRO A 59 16.89 0.08 7.10
C PRO A 59 18.21 -0.46 6.91
N ASN A 60 18.32 -1.62 6.85
CA ASN A 60 19.54 -2.12 6.74
C ASN A 60 19.88 -2.24 5.46
N ASN A 61 19.12 -1.90 4.76
CA ASN A 61 19.42 -2.05 3.55
C ASN A 61 20.21 -1.09 3.12
N ARG A 62 20.44 -0.62 3.64
CA ARG A 62 21.17 0.18 3.44
C ARG A 62 22.16 0.10 3.43
N PHE A 63 22.31 -0.33 3.54
CA PHE A 63 23.11 -0.57 3.63
C PHE A 63 23.54 -0.65 3.60
#